data_eb509e068a8375f668c3ba8747e413ab
#
_entry.id   eb509e068a8375f668c3ba8747e413ab
#
_cell.length_a   1.000
_cell.length_b   1.000
_cell.length_c   1.000
_cell.angle_alpha   90.00
_cell.angle_beta   90.00
_cell.angle_gamma   90.00
#
_symmetry.space_group_name_H-M   'P 1'
#
loop_
_entity.id
_entity.type
_entity.pdbx_description
1 polymer ?
#
loop_
_entity_poly.entity_id
_entity_poly.type
_entity_poly.pdbx_seq_one_letter_code
_entity_poly.pdbx_strand_id
1 'polypeptide(L)'
;MVHRPFLKSRRVQFSLGLLVTVACLTWAMYSIKSGRPWREVLAEIGDAFRQADYRTLPLLWGILVVFYWLKAVRWKLLLAPVGDFDATRDLLPPIMAGFALNNVLPARVGELIRVLLFSRSRQVPAVTVLASVAVERILDALTILVLLGIGISRLDNVDPDVQRVLQSAALVVGGAVGGILIYLIWTRQFLRLAQWGVRRVPLLPAAIGEKVIGILQTGADGLAALKRGRLLGGIIATSFAQWVLNALYLIVALWAFDIPLPWDGALVLMGVVAFGVAIPSVPGYFGVMQFWFLVVLRQILEVSAEEKIVAASIYYQLSQFIPVTLIGLICANRLGFALSDADSGDSPVPSEKQEPDPDASN
;
A
#
# COMPACT_ATOMS: atom_id res chain seq x y z
N MET A 1 -19.80 -12.05 -29.07
CA MET A 1 -19.79 -12.72 -27.76
C MET A 1 -18.40 -12.55 -27.15
N VAL A 2 -18.19 -11.50 -26.35
CA VAL A 2 -16.91 -11.26 -25.67
C VAL A 2 -16.96 -11.99 -24.33
N HIS A 3 -16.15 -13.02 -24.19
CA HIS A 3 -15.99 -13.78 -22.95
C HIS A 3 -15.62 -12.84 -21.80
N ARG A 4 -16.37 -12.92 -20.70
CA ARG A 4 -16.18 -12.20 -19.44
C ARG A 4 -15.20 -12.97 -18.51
N PRO A 5 -13.86 -12.94 -18.68
CA PRO A 5 -12.94 -13.58 -17.76
C PRO A 5 -12.73 -12.76 -16.47
N PHE A 6 -12.98 -11.44 -16.52
CA PHE A 6 -12.72 -10.52 -15.40
C PHE A 6 -13.66 -10.70 -14.20
N LEU A 7 -14.92 -11.06 -14.41
CA LEU A 7 -15.89 -11.27 -13.32
C LEU A 7 -15.64 -12.55 -12.53
N LYS A 8 -15.17 -13.61 -13.20
CA LYS A 8 -14.74 -14.85 -12.52
C LYS A 8 -13.55 -14.61 -11.61
N SER A 9 -12.60 -13.78 -12.03
CA SER A 9 -11.42 -13.38 -11.26
C SER A 9 -11.79 -12.60 -9.98
N ARG A 10 -12.72 -11.65 -10.04
CA ARG A 10 -13.15 -10.86 -8.85
C ARG A 10 -13.82 -11.72 -7.79
N ARG A 11 -14.72 -12.62 -8.18
CA ARG A 11 -15.37 -13.55 -7.22
C ARG A 11 -14.37 -14.48 -6.57
N VAL A 12 -13.43 -15.02 -7.34
CA VAL A 12 -12.36 -15.89 -6.82
C VAL A 12 -11.45 -15.13 -5.86
N GLN A 13 -11.05 -13.91 -6.20
CA GLN A 13 -10.22 -13.06 -5.34
C GLN A 13 -10.95 -12.69 -4.04
N PHE A 14 -12.24 -12.34 -4.12
CA PHE A 14 -13.06 -12.07 -2.93
C PHE A 14 -13.22 -13.31 -2.05
N SER A 15 -13.52 -14.49 -2.65
CA SER A 15 -13.66 -15.74 -1.91
C SER A 15 -12.33 -16.17 -1.25
N LEU A 16 -11.21 -16.01 -1.95
CA LEU A 16 -9.87 -16.28 -1.39
C LEU A 16 -9.56 -15.32 -0.24
N GLY A 17 -9.82 -14.01 -0.43
CA GLY A 17 -9.64 -13.02 0.63
C GLY A 17 -10.50 -13.29 1.85
N LEU A 18 -11.75 -13.68 1.64
CA LEU A 18 -12.66 -14.06 2.72
C LEU A 18 -12.14 -15.30 3.45
N LEU A 19 -11.69 -16.33 2.72
CA LEU A 19 -11.12 -17.54 3.30
C LEU A 19 -9.88 -17.24 4.15
N VAL A 20 -8.95 -16.43 3.64
CA VAL A 20 -7.76 -15.99 4.39
C VAL A 20 -8.15 -15.23 5.65
N THR A 21 -9.10 -14.31 5.55
CA THR A 21 -9.58 -13.54 6.71
C THR A 21 -10.24 -14.45 7.75
N VAL A 22 -11.12 -15.34 7.33
CA VAL A 22 -11.78 -16.29 8.24
C VAL A 22 -10.74 -17.21 8.89
N ALA A 23 -9.76 -17.70 8.13
CA ALA A 23 -8.69 -18.54 8.68
C ALA A 23 -7.84 -17.75 9.72
N CYS A 24 -7.45 -16.53 9.44
CA CYS A 24 -6.69 -15.67 10.35
C CYS A 24 -7.49 -15.34 11.62
N LEU A 25 -8.78 -14.98 11.47
CA LEU A 25 -9.65 -14.70 12.61
C LEU A 25 -9.86 -15.96 13.46
N THR A 26 -10.16 -17.10 12.84
CA THR A 26 -10.37 -18.38 13.54
C THR A 26 -9.10 -18.76 14.31
N TRP A 27 -7.94 -18.64 13.69
CA TRP A 27 -6.67 -18.92 14.35
C TRP A 27 -6.42 -17.97 15.52
N ALA A 28 -6.58 -16.64 15.31
CA ALA A 28 -6.40 -15.63 16.34
C ALA A 28 -7.34 -15.89 17.54
N MET A 29 -8.62 -16.14 17.25
CA MET A 29 -9.62 -16.43 18.28
C MET A 29 -9.33 -17.75 19.00
N TYR A 30 -8.91 -18.79 18.28
CA TYR A 30 -8.56 -20.07 18.89
C TYR A 30 -7.31 -19.97 19.77
N SER A 31 -6.31 -19.22 19.33
CA SER A 31 -5.08 -18.98 20.10
C SER A 31 -5.36 -18.31 21.44
N ILE A 32 -6.23 -17.30 21.47
CA ILE A 32 -6.57 -16.56 22.69
C ILE A 32 -7.45 -17.39 23.63
N LYS A 33 -8.31 -18.23 23.06
CA LYS A 33 -9.28 -18.99 23.86
C LYS A 33 -8.64 -19.88 24.92
N SER A 34 -7.54 -20.59 24.60
CA SER A 34 -6.78 -21.44 25.54
C SER A 34 -7.65 -22.27 26.49
N GLY A 35 -8.79 -22.81 26.00
CA GLY A 35 -9.75 -23.60 26.82
C GLY A 35 -10.76 -22.77 27.60
N ARG A 36 -10.68 -21.45 27.65
CA ARG A 36 -11.59 -20.56 28.40
C ARG A 36 -12.91 -20.32 27.65
N PRO A 37 -14.02 -20.01 28.35
CA PRO A 37 -15.29 -19.68 27.71
C PRO A 37 -15.19 -18.32 26.96
N TRP A 38 -15.82 -18.22 25.80
CA TRP A 38 -15.81 -17.01 24.95
C TRP A 38 -16.28 -15.74 25.67
N ARG A 39 -17.20 -15.88 26.62
CA ARG A 39 -17.70 -14.72 27.40
C ARG A 39 -16.59 -14.05 28.19
N GLU A 40 -15.67 -14.81 28.77
CA GLU A 40 -14.53 -14.28 29.52
C GLU A 40 -13.55 -13.56 28.59
N VAL A 41 -13.16 -14.19 27.48
CA VAL A 41 -12.26 -13.60 26.49
C VAL A 41 -12.81 -12.27 25.94
N LEU A 42 -14.09 -12.24 25.58
CA LEU A 42 -14.73 -11.01 25.07
C LEU A 42 -14.86 -9.93 26.17
N ALA A 43 -15.11 -10.34 27.42
CA ALA A 43 -15.13 -9.40 28.56
C ALA A 43 -13.76 -8.80 28.79
N GLU A 44 -12.68 -9.58 28.78
CA GLU A 44 -11.30 -9.12 28.96
C GLU A 44 -10.86 -8.17 27.82
N ILE A 45 -11.22 -8.47 26.56
CA ILE A 45 -11.01 -7.53 25.43
C ILE A 45 -11.80 -6.24 25.67
N GLY A 46 -13.06 -6.33 26.11
CA GLY A 46 -13.90 -5.18 26.44
C GLY A 46 -13.31 -4.34 27.58
N ASP A 47 -12.77 -4.98 28.60
CA ASP A 47 -12.12 -4.31 29.73
C ASP A 47 -10.79 -3.67 29.30
N ALA A 48 -10.03 -4.30 28.41
CA ALA A 48 -8.84 -3.67 27.81
C ALA A 48 -9.21 -2.37 27.09
N PHE A 49 -10.30 -2.34 26.33
CA PHE A 49 -10.79 -1.11 25.72
C PHE A 49 -11.27 -0.06 26.72
N ARG A 50 -11.88 -0.47 27.83
CA ARG A 50 -12.31 0.50 28.88
C ARG A 50 -11.14 1.12 29.61
N GLN A 51 -10.03 0.41 29.76
CA GLN A 51 -8.83 0.84 30.43
C GLN A 51 -7.85 1.59 29.51
N ALA A 52 -8.07 1.56 28.20
CA ALA A 52 -7.17 2.16 27.23
C ALA A 52 -7.07 3.68 27.39
N ASP A 53 -5.86 4.21 27.26
CA ASP A 53 -5.62 5.66 27.26
C ASP A 53 -5.92 6.29 25.90
N TYR A 54 -7.14 6.75 25.72
CA TYR A 54 -7.58 7.42 24.49
C TYR A 54 -6.98 8.80 24.26
N ARG A 55 -6.18 9.35 25.21
CA ARG A 55 -5.42 10.59 25.00
C ARG A 55 -4.35 10.42 23.95
N THR A 56 -3.99 9.19 23.62
CA THR A 56 -3.10 8.87 22.49
C THR A 56 -3.71 9.13 21.11
N LEU A 57 -5.06 9.19 21.00
CA LEU A 57 -5.75 9.32 19.70
C LEU A 57 -5.41 10.63 18.95
N PRO A 58 -5.38 11.82 19.56
CA PRO A 58 -4.93 13.03 18.89
C PRO A 58 -3.49 12.95 18.38
N LEU A 59 -2.59 12.29 19.13
CA LEU A 59 -1.21 12.07 18.72
C LEU A 59 -1.14 11.13 17.51
N LEU A 60 -1.90 10.04 17.51
CA LEU A 60 -2.00 9.11 16.38
C LEU A 60 -2.50 9.86 15.13
N TRP A 61 -3.51 10.70 15.24
CA TRP A 61 -4.00 11.47 14.10
C TRP A 61 -3.00 12.53 13.63
N GLY A 62 -2.24 13.14 14.55
CA GLY A 62 -1.13 14.04 14.19
C GLY A 62 -0.06 13.32 13.37
N ILE A 63 0.37 12.13 13.81
CA ILE A 63 1.32 11.28 13.07
C ILE A 63 0.74 10.91 11.69
N LEU A 64 -0.54 10.56 11.62
CA LEU A 64 -1.22 10.18 10.39
C LEU A 64 -1.25 11.34 9.36
N VAL A 65 -1.52 12.56 9.80
CA VAL A 65 -1.50 13.76 8.95
C VAL A 65 -0.11 13.96 8.35
N VAL A 66 0.95 13.90 9.18
CA VAL A 66 2.33 14.05 8.73
C VAL A 66 2.71 12.91 7.77
N PHE A 67 2.30 11.68 8.06
CA PHE A 67 2.55 10.52 7.22
C PHE A 67 1.97 10.68 5.81
N TYR A 68 0.70 11.07 5.68
CA TYR A 68 0.07 11.27 4.37
C TYR A 68 0.60 12.51 3.64
N TRP A 69 0.97 13.56 4.38
CA TRP A 69 1.63 14.72 3.80
C TRP A 69 3.01 14.34 3.22
N LEU A 70 3.82 13.57 3.95
CA LEU A 70 5.09 13.05 3.43
C LEU A 70 4.89 12.15 2.22
N LYS A 71 3.81 11.37 2.16
CA LYS A 71 3.45 10.60 0.96
C LYS A 71 3.22 11.51 -0.25
N ALA A 72 2.51 12.60 -0.05
CA ALA A 72 2.26 13.57 -1.11
C ALA A 72 3.56 14.30 -1.54
N VAL A 73 4.43 14.67 -0.59
CA VAL A 73 5.74 15.24 -0.87
C VAL A 73 6.63 14.26 -1.66
N ARG A 74 6.68 13.00 -1.26
CA ARG A 74 7.43 11.98 -1.99
C ARG A 74 6.89 11.80 -3.42
N TRP A 75 5.58 11.78 -3.58
CA TRP A 75 4.99 11.65 -4.91
C TRP A 75 5.24 12.88 -5.78
N LYS A 76 5.26 14.09 -5.18
CA LYS A 76 5.73 15.32 -5.85
C LYS A 76 7.16 15.15 -6.40
N LEU A 77 8.07 14.62 -5.60
CA LEU A 77 9.45 14.38 -6.02
C LEU A 77 9.55 13.36 -7.17
N LEU A 78 8.73 12.31 -7.14
CA LEU A 78 8.65 11.31 -8.19
C LEU A 78 8.10 11.90 -9.51
N LEU A 79 7.14 12.80 -9.43
CA LEU A 79 6.51 13.45 -10.58
C LEU A 79 7.23 14.73 -11.04
N ALA A 80 8.26 15.21 -10.32
CA ALA A 80 8.97 16.44 -10.65
C ALA A 80 9.56 16.50 -12.09
N PRO A 81 9.95 15.40 -12.75
CA PRO A 81 10.36 15.44 -14.16
C PRO A 81 9.20 15.64 -15.13
N VAL A 82 7.96 15.40 -14.70
CA VAL A 82 6.75 15.43 -15.53
C VAL A 82 6.06 16.78 -15.44
N GLY A 83 6.09 17.40 -14.27
CA GLY A 83 5.50 18.73 -14.04
C GLY A 83 5.68 19.19 -12.59
N ASP A 84 5.36 20.46 -12.34
CA ASP A 84 5.33 20.99 -10.97
C ASP A 84 3.91 20.90 -10.42
N PHE A 85 3.76 20.12 -9.36
CA PHE A 85 2.48 19.87 -8.69
C PHE A 85 2.58 20.24 -7.21
N ASP A 86 1.53 20.84 -6.68
CA ASP A 86 1.45 21.10 -5.23
C ASP A 86 1.14 19.79 -4.47
N ALA A 87 1.96 19.50 -3.44
CA ALA A 87 1.83 18.27 -2.67
C ALA A 87 0.45 18.15 -1.99
N THR A 88 -0.07 19.26 -1.45
CA THR A 88 -1.30 19.27 -0.65
C THR A 88 -2.54 19.39 -1.53
N ARG A 89 -2.51 20.27 -2.54
CA ARG A 89 -3.69 20.58 -3.36
C ARG A 89 -3.88 19.58 -4.50
N ASP A 90 -2.79 19.14 -5.11
CA ASP A 90 -2.85 18.33 -6.34
C ASP A 90 -2.67 16.84 -6.08
N LEU A 91 -1.84 16.47 -5.11
CA LEU A 91 -1.40 15.09 -4.92
C LEU A 91 -2.05 14.42 -3.71
N LEU A 92 -2.26 15.15 -2.60
CA LEU A 92 -2.87 14.57 -1.41
C LEU A 92 -4.32 14.08 -1.64
N PRO A 93 -5.21 14.81 -2.34
CA PRO A 93 -6.59 14.34 -2.56
C PRO A 93 -6.68 12.99 -3.32
N PRO A 94 -6.00 12.78 -4.47
CA PRO A 94 -6.04 11.47 -5.13
C PRO A 94 -5.35 10.36 -4.32
N ILE A 95 -4.34 10.68 -3.48
CA ILE A 95 -3.76 9.72 -2.54
C ILE A 95 -4.81 9.27 -1.53
N MET A 96 -5.47 10.21 -0.86
CA MET A 96 -6.49 9.91 0.15
C MET A 96 -7.66 9.13 -0.46
N ALA A 97 -8.13 9.53 -1.64
CA ALA A 97 -9.17 8.82 -2.39
C ALA A 97 -8.75 7.35 -2.68
N GLY A 98 -7.52 7.13 -3.15
CA GLY A 98 -7.00 5.80 -3.42
C GLY A 98 -6.96 4.90 -2.18
N PHE A 99 -6.49 5.43 -1.05
CA PHE A 99 -6.47 4.67 0.22
C PHE A 99 -7.86 4.38 0.76
N ALA A 100 -8.78 5.34 0.71
CA ALA A 100 -10.17 5.12 1.11
C ALA A 100 -10.85 4.04 0.26
N LEU A 101 -10.63 4.07 -1.05
CA LEU A 101 -11.19 3.07 -1.96
C LEU A 101 -10.54 1.69 -1.78
N ASN A 102 -9.27 1.61 -1.38
CA ASN A 102 -8.65 0.34 -0.96
C ASN A 102 -9.25 -0.22 0.35
N ASN A 103 -9.72 0.67 1.23
CA ASN A 103 -10.39 0.26 2.46
C ASN A 103 -11.81 -0.30 2.23
N VAL A 104 -12.50 0.22 1.20
CA VAL A 104 -13.92 -0.12 0.92
C VAL A 104 -14.05 -1.16 -0.18
N LEU A 105 -13.22 -1.07 -1.24
CA LEU A 105 -13.31 -1.94 -2.41
C LEU A 105 -12.34 -3.13 -2.29
N PRO A 106 -12.74 -4.32 -2.77
CA PRO A 106 -11.86 -5.47 -2.83
C PRO A 106 -10.76 -5.29 -3.89
N ALA A 107 -9.73 -6.14 -3.83
CA ALA A 107 -8.67 -6.26 -4.83
C ALA A 107 -7.77 -5.01 -4.98
N ARG A 108 -7.73 -4.10 -3.99
CA ARG A 108 -6.86 -2.91 -3.96
C ARG A 108 -6.95 -2.02 -5.21
N VAL A 109 -8.13 -1.93 -5.79
CA VAL A 109 -8.38 -1.12 -6.99
C VAL A 109 -8.19 0.39 -6.75
N GLY A 110 -8.17 0.83 -5.51
CA GLY A 110 -7.96 2.24 -5.17
C GLY A 110 -6.64 2.82 -5.67
N GLU A 111 -5.58 2.02 -5.81
CA GLU A 111 -4.32 2.48 -6.42
C GLU A 111 -4.50 2.80 -7.91
N LEU A 112 -5.25 1.99 -8.65
CA LEU A 112 -5.58 2.25 -10.06
C LEU A 112 -6.50 3.47 -10.19
N ILE A 113 -7.48 3.60 -9.29
CA ILE A 113 -8.37 4.76 -9.28
C ILE A 113 -7.60 6.04 -8.98
N ARG A 114 -6.65 6.03 -8.03
CA ARG A 114 -5.72 7.14 -7.77
C ARG A 114 -5.00 7.59 -9.04
N VAL A 115 -4.49 6.63 -9.83
CA VAL A 115 -3.83 6.89 -11.12
C VAL A 115 -4.78 7.57 -12.08
N LEU A 116 -5.99 7.05 -12.24
CA LEU A 116 -7.00 7.60 -13.16
C LEU A 116 -7.46 9.00 -12.74
N LEU A 117 -7.75 9.20 -11.45
CA LEU A 117 -8.18 10.49 -10.92
C LEU A 117 -7.13 11.58 -11.15
N PHE A 118 -5.86 11.29 -10.85
CA PHE A 118 -4.78 12.24 -11.06
C PHE A 118 -4.50 12.48 -12.56
N SER A 119 -4.44 11.41 -13.35
CA SER A 119 -4.22 11.49 -14.80
C SER A 119 -5.26 12.38 -15.48
N ARG A 120 -6.54 12.21 -15.12
CA ARG A 120 -7.64 13.03 -15.69
C ARG A 120 -7.60 14.47 -15.19
N SER A 121 -7.40 14.69 -13.90
CA SER A 121 -7.43 16.04 -13.30
C SER A 121 -6.26 16.91 -13.75
N ARG A 122 -5.11 16.32 -14.06
CA ARG A 122 -3.86 17.03 -14.40
C ARG A 122 -3.37 16.80 -15.83
N GLN A 123 -4.13 16.06 -16.66
CA GLN A 123 -3.82 15.76 -18.06
C GLN A 123 -2.43 15.11 -18.22
N VAL A 124 -2.01 14.30 -17.23
CA VAL A 124 -0.76 13.51 -17.27
C VAL A 124 -1.08 12.11 -17.79
N PRO A 125 -0.27 11.54 -18.70
CA PRO A 125 -0.50 10.18 -19.19
C PRO A 125 -0.60 9.15 -18.07
N ALA A 126 -1.67 8.36 -18.06
CA ALA A 126 -1.93 7.37 -16.99
C ALA A 126 -0.78 6.38 -16.80
N VAL A 127 -0.06 6.02 -17.87
CA VAL A 127 1.10 5.13 -17.84
C VAL A 127 2.25 5.77 -17.05
N THR A 128 2.51 7.05 -17.21
CA THR A 128 3.53 7.79 -16.44
C THR A 128 3.17 7.82 -14.95
N VAL A 129 1.91 8.11 -14.65
CA VAL A 129 1.40 8.11 -13.26
C VAL A 129 1.49 6.72 -12.64
N LEU A 130 1.09 5.69 -13.38
CA LEU A 130 1.18 4.29 -12.94
C LEU A 130 2.63 3.88 -12.65
N ALA A 131 3.56 4.26 -13.52
CA ALA A 131 4.99 4.01 -13.31
C ALA A 131 5.49 4.67 -12.03
N SER A 132 5.10 5.91 -11.74
CA SER A 132 5.48 6.60 -10.49
C SER A 132 4.92 5.90 -9.25
N VAL A 133 3.68 5.40 -9.31
CA VAL A 133 3.06 4.61 -8.22
C VAL A 133 3.77 3.26 -8.05
N ALA A 134 4.15 2.60 -9.13
CA ALA A 134 4.91 1.36 -9.05
C ALA A 134 6.28 1.56 -8.37
N VAL A 135 7.01 2.64 -8.72
CA VAL A 135 8.25 3.01 -8.04
C VAL A 135 8.02 3.28 -6.55
N GLU A 136 6.94 3.98 -6.22
CA GLU A 136 6.55 4.21 -4.82
C GLU A 136 6.42 2.88 -4.06
N ARG A 137 5.77 1.86 -4.63
CA ARG A 137 5.63 0.53 -3.99
C ARG A 137 6.96 -0.19 -3.81
N ILE A 138 7.84 -0.10 -4.79
CA ILE A 138 9.18 -0.71 -4.70
C ILE A 138 10.01 -0.05 -3.60
N LEU A 139 10.00 1.28 -3.53
CA LEU A 139 10.71 2.03 -2.50
C LEU A 139 10.13 1.77 -1.10
N ASP A 140 8.80 1.63 -0.98
CA ASP A 140 8.16 1.22 0.27
C ASP A 140 8.67 -0.16 0.70
N ALA A 141 8.64 -1.15 -0.18
CA ALA A 141 9.09 -2.51 0.12
C ALA A 141 10.58 -2.55 0.54
N LEU A 142 11.44 -1.82 -0.18
CA LEU A 142 12.86 -1.71 0.19
C LEU A 142 13.06 -1.07 1.57
N THR A 143 12.38 0.04 1.83
CA THR A 143 12.51 0.74 3.11
C THR A 143 12.05 -0.15 4.26
N ILE A 144 10.91 -0.85 4.08
CA ILE A 144 10.41 -1.81 5.07
C ILE A 144 11.43 -2.91 5.33
N LEU A 145 12.03 -3.47 4.28
CA LEU A 145 13.03 -4.55 4.42
C LEU A 145 14.27 -4.09 5.18
N VAL A 146 14.77 -2.90 4.86
CA VAL A 146 15.93 -2.35 5.58
C VAL A 146 15.59 -2.13 7.06
N LEU A 147 14.45 -1.53 7.35
CA LEU A 147 14.01 -1.28 8.73
C LEU A 147 13.72 -2.58 9.49
N LEU A 148 13.08 -3.56 8.83
CA LEU A 148 12.85 -4.90 9.39
C LEU A 148 14.19 -5.59 9.69
N GLY A 149 15.15 -5.54 8.77
CA GLY A 149 16.48 -6.10 8.97
C GLY A 149 17.20 -5.46 10.16
N ILE A 150 17.09 -4.13 10.32
CA ILE A 150 17.63 -3.41 11.49
C ILE A 150 16.92 -3.89 12.78
N GLY A 151 15.59 -4.01 12.75
CA GLY A 151 14.82 -4.50 13.90
C GLY A 151 15.27 -5.89 14.32
N ILE A 152 15.29 -6.84 13.39
CA ILE A 152 15.68 -8.24 13.66
C ILE A 152 17.12 -8.33 14.20
N SER A 153 18.05 -7.53 13.66
CA SER A 153 19.46 -7.56 14.08
C SER A 153 19.71 -7.04 15.49
N ARG A 154 18.73 -6.35 16.09
CA ARG A 154 18.80 -5.76 17.43
C ARG A 154 17.93 -6.48 18.46
N LEU A 155 17.13 -7.44 18.04
CA LEU A 155 16.35 -8.26 18.98
C LEU A 155 17.30 -9.21 19.71
N ASP A 156 17.35 -9.06 21.04
CA ASP A 156 18.01 -10.01 21.93
C ASP A 156 17.07 -11.21 22.19
N ASN A 157 17.64 -12.41 22.28
CA ASN A 157 16.93 -13.65 22.68
C ASN A 157 15.84 -14.17 21.72
N VAL A 158 15.89 -13.85 20.43
CA VAL A 158 15.01 -14.51 19.43
C VAL A 158 15.48 -15.93 19.20
N ASP A 159 14.54 -16.86 19.18
CA ASP A 159 14.81 -18.26 18.79
C ASP A 159 15.62 -18.28 17.47
N PRO A 160 16.78 -18.99 17.43
CA PRO A 160 17.64 -19.03 16.25
C PRO A 160 16.92 -19.51 14.99
N ASP A 161 15.88 -20.34 15.11
CA ASP A 161 15.10 -20.83 13.99
C ASP A 161 14.16 -19.74 13.46
N VAL A 162 13.52 -18.99 14.34
CA VAL A 162 12.69 -17.82 13.97
C VAL A 162 13.56 -16.75 13.31
N GLN A 163 14.74 -16.47 13.87
CA GLN A 163 15.69 -15.52 13.30
C GLN A 163 16.15 -15.93 11.89
N ARG A 164 16.45 -17.21 11.66
CA ARG A 164 16.81 -17.75 10.34
C ARG A 164 15.67 -17.60 9.33
N VAL A 165 14.43 -17.90 9.73
CA VAL A 165 13.25 -17.75 8.88
C VAL A 165 13.05 -16.28 8.49
N LEU A 166 13.10 -15.34 9.44
CA LEU A 166 12.95 -13.91 9.18
C LEU A 166 14.06 -13.37 8.28
N GLN A 167 15.32 -13.76 8.52
CA GLN A 167 16.46 -13.38 7.68
C GLN A 167 16.34 -13.95 6.26
N SER A 168 15.94 -15.21 6.13
CA SER A 168 15.75 -15.85 4.80
C SER A 168 14.64 -15.16 4.02
N ALA A 169 13.51 -14.86 4.67
CA ALA A 169 12.42 -14.12 4.07
C ALA A 169 12.86 -12.71 3.62
N ALA A 170 13.61 -11.99 4.48
CA ALA A 170 14.16 -10.68 4.15
C ALA A 170 15.13 -10.73 2.97
N LEU A 171 15.99 -11.76 2.88
CA LEU A 171 16.90 -11.96 1.75
C LEU A 171 16.16 -12.25 0.44
N VAL A 172 15.15 -13.12 0.46
CA VAL A 172 14.35 -13.45 -0.75
C VAL A 172 13.61 -12.22 -1.25
N VAL A 173 12.90 -11.51 -0.37
CA VAL A 173 12.16 -10.31 -0.75
C VAL A 173 13.13 -9.18 -1.14
N GLY A 174 14.24 -9.01 -0.40
CA GLY A 174 15.29 -8.05 -0.72
C GLY A 174 15.94 -8.31 -2.06
N GLY A 175 16.22 -9.58 -2.38
CA GLY A 175 16.73 -10.00 -3.68
C GLY A 175 15.75 -9.72 -4.82
N ALA A 176 14.48 -10.04 -4.63
CA ALA A 176 13.44 -9.76 -5.62
C ALA A 176 13.26 -8.25 -5.86
N VAL A 177 13.18 -7.47 -4.80
CA VAL A 177 13.04 -6.00 -4.89
C VAL A 177 14.32 -5.36 -5.44
N GLY A 178 15.51 -5.83 -5.03
CA GLY A 178 16.79 -5.42 -5.59
C GLY A 178 16.88 -5.71 -7.08
N GLY A 179 16.45 -6.89 -7.52
CA GLY A 179 16.36 -7.25 -8.93
C GLY A 179 15.44 -6.31 -9.73
N ILE A 180 14.27 -5.98 -9.17
CA ILE A 180 13.35 -5.01 -9.79
C ILE A 180 13.98 -3.63 -9.87
N LEU A 181 14.72 -3.16 -8.84
CA LEU A 181 15.43 -1.88 -8.88
C LEU A 181 16.53 -1.85 -9.92
N ILE A 182 17.34 -2.90 -9.99
CA ILE A 182 18.37 -3.06 -11.03
C ILE A 182 17.71 -2.97 -12.41
N TYR A 183 16.60 -3.68 -12.61
CA TYR A 183 15.79 -3.59 -13.81
C TYR A 183 15.31 -2.17 -14.10
N LEU A 184 14.80 -1.43 -13.09
CA LEU A 184 14.32 -0.07 -13.25
C LEU A 184 15.47 0.92 -13.56
N ILE A 185 16.63 0.77 -12.93
CA ILE A 185 17.81 1.61 -13.18
C ILE A 185 18.35 1.36 -14.59
N TRP A 186 18.32 0.11 -15.06
CA TRP A 186 18.79 -0.30 -16.38
C TRP A 186 17.70 -0.30 -17.45
N THR A 187 16.57 0.36 -17.19
CA THR A 187 15.42 0.42 -18.09
C THR A 187 15.80 0.83 -19.53
N ARG A 188 16.77 1.75 -19.71
CA ARG A 188 17.23 2.15 -21.05
C ARG A 188 17.89 0.98 -21.83
N GLN A 189 18.66 0.14 -21.16
CA GLN A 189 19.27 -1.03 -21.79
C GLN A 189 18.20 -2.07 -22.12
N PHE A 190 17.25 -2.25 -21.18
CA PHE A 190 16.12 -3.14 -21.38
C PHE A 190 15.19 -2.66 -22.49
N LEU A 191 14.89 -1.36 -22.57
CA LEU A 191 14.12 -0.77 -23.68
C LEU A 191 14.81 -1.01 -25.03
N ARG A 192 16.14 -0.86 -25.11
CA ARG A 192 16.91 -1.19 -26.31
C ARG A 192 16.82 -2.67 -26.67
N LEU A 193 16.90 -3.53 -25.67
CA LEU A 193 16.77 -4.99 -25.85
C LEU A 193 15.35 -5.37 -26.27
N ALA A 194 14.33 -4.77 -25.66
CA ALA A 194 12.93 -4.96 -26.04
C ALA A 194 12.63 -4.45 -27.45
N GLN A 195 13.14 -3.28 -27.82
CA GLN A 195 13.05 -2.75 -29.20
C GLN A 195 13.72 -3.66 -30.21
N TRP A 196 14.91 -4.18 -29.87
CA TRP A 196 15.63 -5.14 -30.68
C TRP A 196 14.85 -6.47 -30.81
N GLY A 197 14.27 -6.97 -29.72
CA GLY A 197 13.44 -8.17 -29.70
C GLY A 197 12.17 -8.04 -30.50
N VAL A 198 11.41 -6.93 -30.27
CA VAL A 198 10.16 -6.63 -31.02
C VAL A 198 10.42 -6.53 -32.53
N ARG A 199 11.55 -5.94 -32.94
CA ARG A 199 11.94 -5.84 -34.37
C ARG A 199 12.36 -7.18 -34.98
N ARG A 200 12.71 -8.18 -34.16
CA ARG A 200 13.14 -9.50 -34.63
C ARG A 200 12.06 -10.58 -34.60
N VAL A 201 10.90 -10.30 -34.00
CA VAL A 201 9.77 -11.25 -33.97
C VAL A 201 8.87 -10.97 -35.19
N PRO A 202 8.96 -11.78 -36.26
CA PRO A 202 8.29 -11.51 -37.54
C PRO A 202 6.75 -11.66 -37.46
N LEU A 203 6.21 -12.15 -36.34
CA LEU A 203 4.77 -12.36 -36.12
C LEU A 203 4.07 -11.19 -35.41
N LEU A 204 4.76 -10.15 -34.96
CA LEU A 204 4.15 -9.00 -34.32
C LEU A 204 3.82 -7.94 -35.36
N PRO A 205 2.53 -7.56 -35.53
CA PRO A 205 2.16 -6.41 -36.37
C PRO A 205 2.91 -5.15 -35.92
N ALA A 206 3.51 -4.41 -36.85
CA ALA A 206 4.31 -3.22 -36.56
C ALA A 206 3.59 -2.23 -35.65
N ALA A 207 2.28 -2.04 -35.85
CA ALA A 207 1.44 -1.17 -35.02
C ALA A 207 1.37 -1.58 -33.54
N ILE A 208 1.41 -2.88 -33.22
CA ILE A 208 1.44 -3.39 -31.84
C ILE A 208 2.83 -3.14 -31.26
N GLY A 209 3.88 -3.37 -32.04
CA GLY A 209 5.26 -3.14 -31.63
C GLY A 209 5.52 -1.68 -31.27
N GLU A 210 5.07 -0.73 -32.10
CA GLU A 210 5.19 0.71 -31.85
C GLU A 210 4.38 1.15 -30.63
N LYS A 211 3.17 0.61 -30.45
CA LYS A 211 2.34 0.90 -29.27
C LYS A 211 2.97 0.42 -27.97
N VAL A 212 3.54 -0.78 -27.96
CA VAL A 212 4.30 -1.34 -26.81
C VAL A 212 5.53 -0.49 -26.50
N ILE A 213 6.30 -0.10 -27.52
CA ILE A 213 7.48 0.75 -27.35
C ILE A 213 7.08 2.13 -26.80
N GLY A 214 6.01 2.73 -27.32
CA GLY A 214 5.47 4.01 -26.82
C GLY A 214 5.05 3.93 -25.34
N ILE A 215 4.36 2.88 -24.94
CA ILE A 215 3.98 2.63 -23.52
C ILE A 215 5.21 2.51 -22.64
N LEU A 216 6.22 1.76 -23.09
CA LEU A 216 7.46 1.57 -22.33
C LEU A 216 8.27 2.87 -22.22
N GLN A 217 8.30 3.70 -23.26
CA GLN A 217 8.96 5.02 -23.24
C GLN A 217 8.24 5.98 -22.29
N THR A 218 6.93 6.07 -22.39
CA THR A 218 6.11 6.91 -21.49
C THR A 218 6.23 6.47 -20.02
N GLY A 219 6.32 5.16 -19.79
CA GLY A 219 6.62 4.59 -18.46
C GLY A 219 7.99 4.99 -17.94
N ALA A 220 9.01 5.03 -18.82
CA ALA A 220 10.37 5.42 -18.45
C ALA A 220 10.47 6.89 -18.00
N ASP A 221 9.59 7.78 -18.48
CA ASP A 221 9.54 9.18 -18.02
C ASP A 221 9.10 9.27 -16.56
N GLY A 222 8.19 8.40 -16.11
CA GLY A 222 7.83 8.26 -14.69
C GLY A 222 8.98 7.82 -13.77
N LEU A 223 10.06 7.26 -14.35
CA LEU A 223 11.27 6.84 -13.62
C LEU A 223 12.39 7.88 -13.67
N ALA A 224 12.22 8.99 -14.39
CA ALA A 224 13.27 9.97 -14.62
C ALA A 224 13.74 10.66 -13.32
N ALA A 225 12.88 10.75 -12.29
CA ALA A 225 13.23 11.31 -10.99
C ALA A 225 14.38 10.56 -10.31
N LEU A 226 14.45 9.23 -10.46
CA LEU A 226 15.48 8.40 -9.85
C LEU A 226 16.88 8.66 -10.40
N LYS A 227 16.99 9.31 -11.57
CA LYS A 227 18.27 9.63 -12.20
C LYS A 227 18.85 10.97 -11.73
N ARG A 228 18.07 11.77 -11.02
CA ARG A 228 18.51 13.07 -10.47
C ARG A 228 18.88 12.89 -9.00
N GLY A 229 20.16 12.88 -8.66
CA GLY A 229 20.67 12.58 -7.32
C GLY A 229 20.01 13.38 -6.20
N ARG A 230 19.71 14.67 -6.41
CA ARG A 230 19.01 15.52 -5.43
C ARG A 230 17.57 15.05 -5.18
N LEU A 231 16.84 14.65 -6.23
CA LEU A 231 15.49 14.12 -6.09
C LEU A 231 15.51 12.74 -5.42
N LEU A 232 16.48 11.90 -5.80
CA LEU A 232 16.65 10.57 -5.21
C LEU A 232 16.90 10.65 -3.70
N GLY A 233 17.76 11.57 -3.25
CA GLY A 233 17.99 11.79 -1.82
C GLY A 233 16.71 12.17 -1.07
N GLY A 234 15.91 13.10 -1.62
CA GLY A 234 14.62 13.49 -1.06
C GLY A 234 13.60 12.35 -1.03
N ILE A 235 13.55 11.53 -2.11
CA ILE A 235 12.67 10.36 -2.21
C ILE A 235 13.04 9.32 -1.14
N ILE A 236 14.33 9.02 -0.98
CA ILE A 236 14.81 8.08 0.04
C ILE A 236 14.49 8.61 1.44
N ALA A 237 14.84 9.87 1.74
CA ALA A 237 14.60 10.48 3.04
C ALA A 237 13.11 10.46 3.41
N THR A 238 12.22 10.83 2.49
CA THR A 238 10.77 10.79 2.72
C THR A 238 10.24 9.37 2.87
N SER A 239 10.82 8.38 2.19
CA SER A 239 10.46 6.97 2.35
C SER A 239 10.80 6.47 3.76
N PHE A 240 12.04 6.71 4.23
CA PHE A 240 12.43 6.33 5.60
C PHE A 240 11.60 7.07 6.64
N ALA A 241 11.39 8.39 6.50
CA ALA A 241 10.59 9.18 7.42
C ALA A 241 9.16 8.63 7.56
N GLN A 242 8.51 8.24 6.46
CA GLN A 242 7.16 7.65 6.49
C GLN A 242 7.13 6.35 7.29
N TRP A 243 8.06 5.44 7.07
CA TRP A 243 8.07 4.14 7.74
C TRP A 243 8.52 4.24 9.21
N VAL A 244 9.41 5.18 9.55
CA VAL A 244 9.74 5.52 10.93
C VAL A 244 8.50 6.10 11.65
N LEU A 245 7.74 6.98 11.01
CA LEU A 245 6.46 7.46 11.55
C LEU A 245 5.44 6.34 11.73
N ASN A 246 5.42 5.35 10.84
CA ASN A 246 4.54 4.19 11.00
C ASN A 246 4.95 3.31 12.20
N ALA A 247 6.25 3.11 12.42
CA ALA A 247 6.75 2.44 13.62
C ALA A 247 6.38 3.22 14.90
N LEU A 248 6.54 4.55 14.89
CA LEU A 248 6.10 5.42 15.99
C LEU A 248 4.57 5.31 16.23
N TYR A 249 3.79 5.26 15.17
CA TYR A 249 2.34 5.06 15.25
C TYR A 249 1.98 3.75 15.97
N LEU A 250 2.70 2.65 15.67
CA LEU A 250 2.55 1.37 16.37
C LEU A 250 2.88 1.49 17.86
N ILE A 251 4.02 2.12 18.20
CA ILE A 251 4.43 2.33 19.59
C ILE A 251 3.35 3.08 20.38
N VAL A 252 2.85 4.19 19.83
CA VAL A 252 1.82 5.00 20.46
C VAL A 252 0.49 4.25 20.59
N ALA A 253 0.11 3.44 19.59
CA ALA A 253 -1.10 2.65 19.64
C ALA A 253 -1.05 1.53 20.70
N LEU A 254 0.11 0.88 20.88
CA LEU A 254 0.31 -0.14 21.90
C LEU A 254 0.44 0.48 23.29
N TRP A 255 1.06 1.64 23.39
CA TRP A 255 1.14 2.39 24.65
C TRP A 255 -0.24 2.70 25.23
N ALA A 256 -1.25 2.94 24.40
CA ALA A 256 -2.62 3.14 24.86
C ALA A 256 -3.19 1.96 25.69
N PHE A 257 -2.60 0.77 25.56
CA PHE A 257 -2.97 -0.46 26.26
C PHE A 257 -1.93 -0.95 27.26
N ASP A 258 -0.99 -0.09 27.66
CA ASP A 258 0.14 -0.41 28.55
C ASP A 258 1.01 -1.57 28.02
N ILE A 259 1.13 -1.70 26.70
CA ILE A 259 2.03 -2.64 26.06
C ILE A 259 3.31 -1.88 25.68
N PRO A 260 4.44 -2.08 26.41
CA PRO A 260 5.70 -1.47 26.05
C PRO A 260 6.22 -2.11 24.75
N LEU A 261 6.47 -1.30 23.74
CA LEU A 261 7.04 -1.74 22.48
C LEU A 261 8.36 -0.99 22.24
N PRO A 262 9.53 -1.66 22.36
CA PRO A 262 10.81 -1.06 22.03
C PRO A 262 10.92 -0.81 20.51
N TRP A 263 11.85 0.06 20.09
CA TRP A 263 11.99 0.45 18.69
C TRP A 263 12.28 -0.71 17.75
N ASP A 264 13.14 -1.62 18.14
CA ASP A 264 13.48 -2.84 17.41
C ASP A 264 12.25 -3.73 17.20
N GLY A 265 11.49 -3.96 18.28
CA GLY A 265 10.19 -4.65 18.21
C GLY A 265 9.18 -3.93 17.33
N ALA A 266 9.12 -2.59 17.37
CA ALA A 266 8.25 -1.81 16.51
C ALA A 266 8.62 -1.94 15.02
N LEU A 267 9.92 -1.97 14.70
CA LEU A 267 10.39 -2.16 13.32
C LEU A 267 10.05 -3.57 12.82
N VAL A 268 10.16 -4.59 13.68
CA VAL A 268 9.78 -5.97 13.32
C VAL A 268 8.27 -6.08 13.13
N LEU A 269 7.47 -5.58 14.08
CA LEU A 269 6.01 -5.59 13.98
C LEU A 269 5.54 -4.85 12.71
N MET A 270 6.07 -3.66 12.46
CA MET A 270 5.77 -2.87 11.27
C MET A 270 6.09 -3.65 9.99
N GLY A 271 7.27 -4.23 9.89
CA GLY A 271 7.71 -4.97 8.71
C GLY A 271 6.87 -6.20 8.45
N VAL A 272 6.64 -7.02 9.47
CA VAL A 272 5.82 -8.24 9.36
C VAL A 272 4.37 -7.91 9.01
N VAL A 273 3.77 -6.91 9.66
CA VAL A 273 2.40 -6.47 9.35
C VAL A 273 2.30 -5.93 7.93
N ALA A 274 3.26 -5.10 7.49
CA ALA A 274 3.23 -4.51 6.15
C ALA A 274 3.28 -5.58 5.05
N PHE A 275 4.12 -6.62 5.21
CA PHE A 275 4.15 -7.76 4.27
C PHE A 275 2.95 -8.68 4.45
N GLY A 276 2.50 -8.90 5.69
CA GLY A 276 1.34 -9.73 5.98
C GLY A 276 0.05 -9.21 5.35
N VAL A 277 -0.20 -7.90 5.44
CA VAL A 277 -1.36 -7.29 4.78
C VAL A 277 -1.21 -7.19 3.26
N ALA A 278 -0.02 -7.48 2.68
CA ALA A 278 0.12 -7.62 1.24
C ALA A 278 -0.64 -8.82 0.68
N ILE A 279 -0.89 -9.85 1.49
CA ILE A 279 -1.71 -11.01 1.15
C ILE A 279 -3.15 -10.55 0.87
N PRO A 280 -3.77 -11.00 -0.25
CA PRO A 280 -5.15 -10.68 -0.55
C PRO A 280 -6.08 -11.09 0.59
N SER A 281 -6.82 -10.13 1.13
CA SER A 281 -7.75 -10.30 2.25
C SER A 281 -9.02 -9.47 2.02
N VAL A 282 -9.95 -9.52 2.96
CA VAL A 282 -11.14 -8.64 2.90
C VAL A 282 -10.76 -7.16 2.95
N PRO A 283 -11.62 -6.26 2.45
CA PRO A 283 -11.46 -4.83 2.61
C PRO A 283 -11.18 -4.46 4.07
N GLY A 284 -10.25 -3.53 4.28
CA GLY A 284 -9.85 -3.10 5.62
C GLY A 284 -8.91 -4.03 6.38
N TYR A 285 -8.52 -5.20 5.85
CA TYR A 285 -7.54 -6.14 6.44
C TYR A 285 -7.91 -6.69 7.82
N PHE A 286 -9.20 -6.68 8.19
CA PHE A 286 -9.68 -7.25 9.44
C PHE A 286 -9.35 -8.75 9.54
N GLY A 287 -8.94 -9.20 10.70
CA GLY A 287 -8.47 -10.55 10.97
C GLY A 287 -6.99 -10.76 10.65
N VAL A 288 -6.54 -10.38 9.48
CA VAL A 288 -5.13 -10.50 9.07
C VAL A 288 -4.24 -9.60 9.92
N MET A 289 -4.68 -8.38 10.23
CA MET A 289 -3.97 -7.46 11.10
C MET A 289 -3.82 -8.05 12.51
N GLN A 290 -4.91 -8.52 13.12
CA GLN A 290 -4.91 -9.12 14.45
C GLN A 290 -4.02 -10.36 14.52
N PHE A 291 -4.06 -11.19 13.48
CA PHE A 291 -3.19 -12.36 13.35
C PHE A 291 -1.70 -11.98 13.45
N TRP A 292 -1.24 -11.02 12.64
CA TRP A 292 0.17 -10.64 12.63
C TRP A 292 0.60 -9.92 13.91
N PHE A 293 -0.29 -9.14 14.54
CA PHE A 293 -0.01 -8.57 15.86
C PHE A 293 0.21 -9.66 16.90
N LEU A 294 -0.65 -10.67 16.94
CA LEU A 294 -0.50 -11.81 17.86
C LEU A 294 0.79 -12.60 17.57
N VAL A 295 1.07 -12.89 16.30
CA VAL A 295 2.28 -13.63 15.94
C VAL A 295 3.53 -12.89 16.40
N VAL A 296 3.65 -11.60 16.13
CA VAL A 296 4.86 -10.84 16.47
C VAL A 296 4.95 -10.57 17.96
N LEU A 297 3.89 -10.03 18.57
CA LEU A 297 3.95 -9.61 19.97
C LEU A 297 4.00 -10.79 20.94
N ARG A 298 3.26 -11.88 20.66
CA ARG A 298 3.27 -13.06 21.52
C ARG A 298 4.46 -13.98 21.27
N GLN A 299 4.74 -14.33 20.00
CA GLN A 299 5.72 -15.39 19.68
C GLN A 299 7.14 -14.87 19.52
N ILE A 300 7.32 -13.59 19.13
CA ILE A 300 8.65 -13.01 18.90
C ILE A 300 9.06 -12.09 20.03
N LEU A 301 8.12 -11.30 20.57
CA LEU A 301 8.38 -10.32 21.64
C LEU A 301 7.88 -10.78 23.02
N GLU A 302 7.35 -12.00 23.14
CA GLU A 302 6.95 -12.67 24.38
C GLU A 302 5.95 -11.88 25.26
N VAL A 303 5.12 -11.03 24.64
CA VAL A 303 4.07 -10.29 25.35
C VAL A 303 2.92 -11.24 25.72
N SER A 304 2.67 -11.42 27.00
CA SER A 304 1.70 -12.41 27.54
C SER A 304 0.24 -11.95 27.55
N ALA A 305 -0.04 -10.67 27.38
CA ALA A 305 -1.40 -10.10 27.46
C ALA A 305 -2.14 -10.15 26.11
N GLU A 306 -2.57 -11.34 25.70
CA GLU A 306 -3.15 -11.60 24.36
C GLU A 306 -4.41 -10.76 24.07
N GLU A 307 -5.28 -10.59 25.04
CA GLU A 307 -6.50 -9.80 24.94
C GLU A 307 -6.18 -8.32 24.70
N LYS A 308 -5.17 -7.77 25.39
CA LYS A 308 -4.65 -6.44 25.17
C LYS A 308 -4.04 -6.29 23.77
N ILE A 309 -3.33 -7.31 23.28
CA ILE A 309 -2.75 -7.32 21.92
C ILE A 309 -3.86 -7.19 20.88
N VAL A 310 -4.94 -7.98 21.03
CA VAL A 310 -6.07 -7.91 20.09
C VAL A 310 -6.76 -6.55 20.17
N ALA A 311 -7.04 -6.04 21.36
CA ALA A 311 -7.64 -4.73 21.55
C ALA A 311 -6.78 -3.61 20.93
N ALA A 312 -5.47 -3.63 21.19
CA ALA A 312 -4.51 -2.68 20.63
C ALA A 312 -4.43 -2.76 19.09
N SER A 313 -4.48 -3.96 18.51
CA SER A 313 -4.49 -4.15 17.06
C SER A 313 -5.74 -3.58 16.39
N ILE A 314 -6.90 -3.75 17.03
CA ILE A 314 -8.17 -3.15 16.57
C ILE A 314 -8.11 -1.63 16.70
N TYR A 315 -7.61 -1.10 17.81
CA TYR A 315 -7.43 0.33 18.01
C TYR A 315 -6.47 0.95 16.98
N TYR A 316 -5.30 0.33 16.76
CA TYR A 316 -4.36 0.72 15.70
C TYR A 316 -5.05 0.77 14.35
N GLN A 317 -5.82 -0.25 14.01
CA GLN A 317 -6.50 -0.35 12.73
C GLN A 317 -7.61 0.69 12.59
N LEU A 318 -8.51 0.82 13.55
CA LEU A 318 -9.64 1.74 13.48
C LEU A 318 -9.21 3.21 13.54
N SER A 319 -8.18 3.54 14.32
CA SER A 319 -7.67 4.91 14.46
C SER A 319 -7.15 5.50 13.15
N GLN A 320 -6.70 4.67 12.20
CA GLN A 320 -6.33 5.09 10.84
C GLN A 320 -7.43 4.80 9.80
N PHE A 321 -8.12 3.67 9.90
CA PHE A 321 -9.14 3.27 8.94
C PHE A 321 -10.27 4.29 8.83
N ILE A 322 -10.81 4.74 9.98
CA ILE A 322 -11.94 5.67 10.03
C ILE A 322 -11.60 7.02 9.39
N PRO A 323 -10.59 7.79 9.85
CA PRO A 323 -10.31 9.11 9.29
C PRO A 323 -9.84 9.04 7.83
N VAL A 324 -9.04 8.05 7.46
CA VAL A 324 -8.56 7.89 6.08
C VAL A 324 -9.70 7.57 5.13
N THR A 325 -10.64 6.72 5.54
CA THR A 325 -11.80 6.37 4.71
C THR A 325 -12.73 7.57 4.56
N LEU A 326 -13.06 8.25 5.64
CA LEU A 326 -13.97 9.41 5.60
C LEU A 326 -13.40 10.56 4.74
N ILE A 327 -12.17 10.98 5.04
CA ILE A 327 -11.51 12.07 4.30
C ILE A 327 -11.29 11.67 2.84
N GLY A 328 -10.88 10.44 2.60
CA GLY A 328 -10.60 9.96 1.25
C GLY A 328 -11.85 9.80 0.38
N LEU A 329 -13.00 9.40 0.93
CA LEU A 329 -14.27 9.38 0.21
C LEU A 329 -14.73 10.80 -0.14
N ILE A 330 -14.54 11.78 0.76
CA ILE A 330 -14.80 13.20 0.46
C ILE A 330 -13.91 13.67 -0.69
N CYS A 331 -12.61 13.32 -0.67
CA CYS A 331 -11.69 13.64 -1.74
C CYS A 331 -12.09 12.95 -3.08
N ALA A 332 -12.48 11.69 -3.04
CA ALA A 332 -12.93 10.95 -4.22
C ALA A 332 -14.15 11.63 -4.87
N ASN A 333 -15.13 11.96 -4.06
CA ASN A 333 -16.34 12.67 -4.54
C ASN A 333 -16.01 14.04 -5.16
N ARG A 334 -15.12 14.81 -4.53
CA ARG A 334 -14.65 16.11 -5.08
C ARG A 334 -13.87 15.98 -6.39
N LEU A 335 -13.22 14.85 -6.60
CA LEU A 335 -12.50 14.54 -7.86
C LEU A 335 -13.41 13.91 -8.93
N GLY A 336 -14.72 13.84 -8.69
CA GLY A 336 -15.71 13.35 -9.65
C GLY A 336 -15.79 11.82 -9.75
N PHE A 337 -15.35 11.10 -8.70
CA PHE A 337 -15.54 9.65 -8.63
C PHE A 337 -16.85 9.34 -7.91
N ALA A 338 -17.84 8.80 -8.64
CA ALA A 338 -19.03 8.20 -8.06
C ALA A 338 -18.81 6.70 -7.85
N LEU A 339 -19.26 6.16 -6.70
CA LEU A 339 -19.16 4.72 -6.42
C LEU A 339 -19.94 3.87 -7.44
N SER A 340 -20.97 4.45 -8.08
CA SER A 340 -21.71 3.84 -9.19
C SER A 340 -20.81 3.53 -10.40
N ASP A 341 -19.78 4.34 -10.64
CA ASP A 341 -18.88 4.16 -11.79
C ASP A 341 -17.93 2.97 -11.59
N ALA A 342 -17.72 2.56 -10.34
CA ALA A 342 -16.91 1.38 -10.01
C ALA A 342 -17.64 0.06 -10.30
N ASP A 343 -18.98 0.06 -10.26
CA ASP A 343 -19.81 -1.14 -10.43
C ASP A 343 -20.19 -1.34 -11.93
N SER A 344 -20.28 -0.26 -12.70
CA SER A 344 -20.68 -0.31 -14.12
C SER A 344 -19.61 -0.88 -15.06
N GLY A 345 -18.35 -0.96 -14.67
CA GLY A 345 -17.26 -1.46 -15.52
C GLY A 345 -17.03 -0.62 -16.78
N ASP A 346 -17.77 0.46 -16.95
CA ASP A 346 -17.66 1.40 -18.07
C ASP A 346 -16.56 2.42 -17.72
N SER A 347 -15.39 2.19 -18.28
CA SER A 347 -14.40 3.26 -18.40
C SER A 347 -15.02 4.30 -19.34
N PRO A 348 -15.29 5.54 -18.91
CA PRO A 348 -15.74 6.57 -19.84
C PRO A 348 -14.64 6.75 -20.90
N VAL A 349 -14.93 6.29 -22.09
CA VAL A 349 -14.15 6.62 -23.29
C VAL A 349 -14.17 8.13 -23.41
N PRO A 350 -13.03 8.82 -23.60
CA PRO A 350 -13.04 10.25 -23.86
C PRO A 350 -13.93 10.50 -25.06
N SER A 351 -14.98 11.31 -24.88
CA SER A 351 -15.75 11.81 -26.01
C SER A 351 -14.78 12.55 -26.92
N GLU A 352 -14.54 11.99 -28.08
CA GLU A 352 -13.83 12.60 -29.19
C GLU A 352 -14.49 13.97 -29.43
N LYS A 353 -13.75 15.05 -29.21
CA LYS A 353 -14.21 16.37 -29.58
C LYS A 353 -14.53 16.29 -31.07
N GLN A 354 -15.80 16.38 -31.42
CA GLN A 354 -16.22 16.65 -32.78
C GLN A 354 -15.46 17.89 -33.25
N GLU A 355 -14.54 17.72 -34.16
CA GLU A 355 -13.99 18.82 -34.93
C GLU A 355 -15.18 19.55 -35.61
N PRO A 356 -15.22 20.88 -35.58
CA PRO A 356 -16.24 21.62 -36.27
C PRO A 356 -16.08 21.33 -37.77
N ASP A 357 -17.18 20.93 -38.38
CA ASP A 357 -17.33 20.67 -39.81
C ASP A 357 -16.85 21.89 -40.62
N PRO A 358 -15.80 21.78 -41.46
CA PRO A 358 -15.26 22.91 -42.22
C PRO A 358 -16.19 23.40 -43.35
N ASP A 359 -17.32 22.74 -43.62
CA ASP A 359 -18.22 23.06 -44.72
C ASP A 359 -19.48 23.86 -44.34
N ALA A 360 -19.57 24.43 -43.12
CA ALA A 360 -20.71 25.27 -42.72
C ALA A 360 -20.51 26.77 -43.02
N SER A 361 -19.84 27.11 -44.12
CA SER A 361 -19.81 28.49 -44.65
C SER A 361 -20.01 28.50 -46.16
N ASN A 362 -21.29 28.45 -46.59
CA ASN A 362 -21.78 29.06 -47.84
C ASN A 362 -23.22 29.47 -47.65
#